data_f74ec70b490a732a1cbe1bd484b4ec36
#
_entry.id   f74ec70b490a732a1cbe1bd484b4ec36
#
_cell.length_a   1.000
_cell.length_b   1.000
_cell.length_c   1.000
_cell.angle_alpha   90.00
_cell.angle_beta   90.00
_cell.angle_gamma   90.00
#
_symmetry.space_group_name_H-M   'P 1'
#
loop_
_entity.id
_entity.type
_entity.pdbx_description
1 polymer ?
#
loop_
_entity_poly.entity_id
_entity_poly.type
_entity_poly.pdbx_seq_one_letter_code
_entity_poly.pdbx_strand_id
1 'polypeptide(L)'
;CGVPIADGNISKELIMVYGMAMEQSFSYSEGKLNQVGGSHMPVVITFEVADNTYTVTDFWVPRDGSYYVSDIRDKFPDEIEEDALDTQKYVVAQIQECYSRAVQYYQVDTEAVIEELFDKMEASPATASNPADYIDAHSLEYRELMYYGQYSLNYIFHKFMEGEQKGLRGQLMKILLDDLAPEAKLRLYAETGQEYFDEWAKGAVEVLEQHDMEWIKENQPAMWIYLQMVE
;
A
#
# COMPACT_ATOMS: atom_id res chain seq x y z
N CYS A 1 -19.70 14.23 -11.55
CA CYS A 1 -20.73 15.13 -12.08
C CYS A 1 -21.85 14.28 -12.66
N GLY A 2 -23.07 14.41 -12.13
CA GLY A 2 -24.24 13.73 -12.66
C GLY A 2 -24.83 14.50 -13.83
N VAL A 3 -25.14 13.82 -14.94
CA VAL A 3 -25.90 14.39 -16.05
C VAL A 3 -27.31 13.79 -16.00
N PRO A 4 -28.39 14.56 -15.73
CA PRO A 4 -29.74 14.03 -15.75
C PRO A 4 -30.19 13.81 -17.19
N ILE A 5 -30.58 12.58 -17.49
CA ILE A 5 -31.26 12.23 -18.75
C ILE A 5 -32.78 12.22 -18.48
N ALA A 6 -33.47 13.23 -18.99
CA ALA A 6 -34.94 13.31 -18.88
C ALA A 6 -35.60 12.46 -19.97
N ASP A 7 -36.12 11.29 -19.59
CA ASP A 7 -37.17 10.63 -20.32
C ASP A 7 -38.33 10.28 -19.37
N GLY A 8 -39.51 10.68 -19.74
CA GLY A 8 -40.67 10.89 -18.89
C GLY A 8 -40.98 9.74 -17.93
N ASN A 9 -40.88 10.02 -16.65
CA ASN A 9 -41.52 9.44 -15.48
C ASN A 9 -40.65 8.81 -14.38
N ILE A 10 -39.36 8.78 -14.46
CA ILE A 10 -38.44 8.65 -13.27
C ILE A 10 -37.15 9.29 -13.73
N SER A 11 -36.68 10.35 -13.08
CA SER A 11 -35.33 10.87 -13.35
C SER A 11 -34.34 9.85 -12.79
N LYS A 12 -33.80 9.01 -13.66
CA LYS A 12 -32.70 8.14 -13.34
C LYS A 12 -31.43 8.99 -13.32
N GLU A 13 -30.79 9.07 -12.17
CA GLU A 13 -29.48 9.72 -12.05
C GLU A 13 -28.40 8.70 -12.38
N LEU A 14 -27.50 9.06 -13.30
CA LEU A 14 -26.33 8.26 -13.63
C LEU A 14 -25.09 8.91 -13.02
N ILE A 15 -24.31 8.12 -12.28
CA ILE A 15 -23.03 8.53 -11.73
C ILE A 15 -21.93 7.71 -12.40
N MET A 16 -20.94 8.39 -12.98
CA MET A 16 -19.73 7.77 -13.51
C MET A 16 -18.60 7.93 -12.50
N VAL A 17 -17.98 6.82 -12.14
CA VAL A 17 -16.80 6.77 -11.25
C VAL A 17 -15.60 6.38 -12.10
N TYR A 18 -14.61 7.25 -12.12
CA TYR A 18 -13.33 7.05 -12.79
C TYR A 18 -12.30 6.57 -11.76
N GLY A 19 -11.53 5.55 -12.07
CA GLY A 19 -10.58 5.00 -11.13
C GLY A 19 -9.56 4.07 -11.77
N MET A 20 -8.61 3.62 -10.94
CA MET A 20 -7.65 2.58 -11.27
C MET A 20 -8.08 1.28 -10.58
N ALA A 21 -8.27 0.22 -11.34
CA ALA A 21 -8.59 -1.10 -10.81
C ALA A 21 -7.35 -2.00 -10.77
N MET A 22 -7.18 -2.69 -9.66
CA MET A 22 -6.16 -3.71 -9.46
C MET A 22 -6.85 -5.05 -9.23
N GLU A 23 -6.42 -6.07 -9.96
CA GLU A 23 -6.75 -7.46 -9.71
C GLU A 23 -5.46 -8.24 -9.51
N GLN A 24 -5.40 -9.10 -8.49
CA GLN A 24 -4.31 -10.03 -8.30
C GLN A 24 -4.83 -11.42 -7.96
N SER A 25 -4.21 -12.43 -8.56
CA SER A 25 -4.48 -13.82 -8.27
C SER A 25 -3.35 -14.40 -7.44
N PHE A 26 -3.71 -15.09 -6.36
CA PHE A 26 -2.77 -15.72 -5.44
C PHE A 26 -3.00 -17.22 -5.37
N SER A 27 -1.92 -17.99 -5.25
CA SER A 27 -1.95 -19.34 -4.70
C SER A 27 -1.33 -19.32 -3.30
N TYR A 28 -1.78 -20.27 -2.45
CA TYR A 28 -1.26 -20.40 -1.10
C TYR A 28 -0.67 -21.80 -0.92
N SER A 29 0.61 -21.87 -0.60
CA SER A 29 1.32 -23.12 -0.38
C SER A 29 2.45 -22.93 0.62
N GLU A 30 2.72 -23.95 1.44
CA GLU A 30 3.81 -23.92 2.41
C GLU A 30 3.80 -22.71 3.34
N GLY A 31 2.60 -22.22 3.70
CA GLY A 31 2.45 -21.05 4.58
C GLY A 31 2.64 -19.69 3.90
N LYS A 32 2.83 -19.63 2.56
CA LYS A 32 3.15 -18.41 1.82
C LYS A 32 2.14 -18.11 0.72
N LEU A 33 1.96 -16.82 0.46
CA LEU A 33 1.27 -16.32 -0.72
C LEU A 33 2.24 -16.33 -1.91
N ASN A 34 1.76 -16.82 -3.05
CA ASN A 34 2.47 -16.72 -4.31
C ASN A 34 1.56 -15.98 -5.29
N GLN A 35 1.98 -14.79 -5.71
CA GLN A 35 1.28 -14.05 -6.77
C GLN A 35 1.48 -14.78 -8.10
N VAL A 36 0.38 -15.23 -8.71
CA VAL A 36 0.40 -16.02 -9.96
C VAL A 36 -0.09 -15.24 -11.18
N GLY A 37 -0.66 -14.05 -10.97
CA GLY A 37 -1.11 -13.17 -12.04
C GLY A 37 -1.78 -11.93 -11.50
N GLY A 38 -2.09 -11.00 -12.40
CA GLY A 38 -2.81 -9.77 -12.05
C GLY A 38 -2.90 -8.81 -13.22
N SER A 39 -3.77 -7.81 -13.06
CA SER A 39 -3.92 -6.69 -13.98
C SER A 39 -4.08 -5.39 -13.20
N HIS A 40 -3.64 -4.29 -13.81
CA HIS A 40 -3.79 -2.95 -13.28
C HIS A 40 -4.14 -2.01 -14.44
N MET A 41 -5.33 -1.41 -14.38
CA MET A 41 -5.86 -0.63 -15.50
C MET A 41 -6.83 0.45 -15.06
N PRO A 42 -6.94 1.56 -15.81
CA PRO A 42 -8.00 2.53 -15.59
C PRO A 42 -9.36 1.94 -15.98
N VAL A 43 -10.37 2.29 -15.21
CA VAL A 43 -11.76 1.82 -15.40
C VAL A 43 -12.73 2.97 -15.25
N VAL A 44 -13.88 2.85 -15.91
CA VAL A 44 -15.04 3.72 -15.66
C VAL A 44 -16.24 2.85 -15.33
N ILE A 45 -16.81 3.07 -14.14
CA ILE A 45 -17.99 2.34 -13.67
C ILE A 45 -19.15 3.29 -13.67
N THR A 46 -20.24 2.93 -14.38
CA THR A 46 -21.48 3.72 -14.40
C THR A 46 -22.50 3.09 -13.46
N PHE A 47 -23.01 3.91 -12.56
CA PHE A 47 -24.08 3.53 -11.63
C PHE A 47 -25.38 4.23 -12.01
N GLU A 48 -26.49 3.50 -11.96
CA GLU A 48 -27.84 4.05 -11.88
C GLU A 48 -28.20 4.22 -10.40
N VAL A 49 -28.68 5.41 -10.04
CA VAL A 49 -29.11 5.71 -8.66
C VAL A 49 -30.65 5.78 -8.64
N ALA A 50 -31.25 4.91 -7.84
CA ALA A 50 -32.67 4.91 -7.57
C ALA A 50 -32.90 4.56 -6.09
N ASP A 51 -33.74 5.32 -5.40
CA ASP A 51 -34.12 5.08 -3.99
C ASP A 51 -32.91 4.86 -3.06
N ASN A 52 -31.86 5.67 -3.17
CA ASN A 52 -30.60 5.54 -2.44
C ASN A 52 -29.83 4.22 -2.72
N THR A 53 -30.18 3.52 -3.78
CA THR A 53 -29.52 2.29 -4.20
C THR A 53 -28.68 2.57 -5.46
N TYR A 54 -27.44 2.10 -5.43
CA TYR A 54 -26.50 2.21 -6.55
C TYR A 54 -26.44 0.86 -7.28
N THR A 55 -26.80 0.86 -8.55
CA THR A 55 -26.74 -0.35 -9.40
C THR A 55 -25.75 -0.13 -10.52
N VAL A 56 -24.75 -1.00 -10.66
CA VAL A 56 -23.79 -0.95 -11.77
C VAL A 56 -24.53 -1.27 -13.08
N THR A 57 -24.49 -0.35 -14.04
CA THR A 57 -25.13 -0.49 -15.36
C THR A 57 -24.13 -0.61 -16.49
N ASP A 58 -22.88 -0.12 -16.29
CA ASP A 58 -21.82 -0.23 -17.28
C ASP A 58 -20.45 -0.33 -16.60
N PHE A 59 -19.54 -1.06 -17.23
CA PHE A 59 -18.15 -1.21 -16.80
C PHE A 59 -17.25 -1.13 -18.04
N TRP A 60 -16.45 -0.07 -18.10
CA TRP A 60 -15.58 0.20 -19.22
C TRP A 60 -14.10 0.04 -18.82
N VAL A 61 -13.32 -0.54 -19.74
CA VAL A 61 -11.84 -0.62 -19.71
C VAL A 61 -11.27 -0.23 -21.07
N PRO A 62 -10.05 0.32 -21.14
CA PRO A 62 -9.40 0.63 -22.41
C PRO A 62 -9.04 -0.65 -23.16
N ARG A 63 -8.98 -0.57 -24.49
CA ARG A 63 -8.42 -1.64 -25.31
C ARG A 63 -6.90 -1.67 -25.18
N ASP A 64 -6.33 -2.85 -25.34
CA ASP A 64 -4.88 -3.04 -25.28
C ASP A 64 -4.14 -2.46 -26.51
N GLY A 65 -2.81 -2.32 -26.35
CA GLY A 65 -1.90 -1.96 -27.42
C GLY A 65 -2.01 -0.49 -27.87
N SER A 66 -2.04 -0.26 -29.18
CA SER A 66 -2.02 1.11 -29.73
C SER A 66 -3.27 1.95 -29.43
N TYR A 67 -4.33 1.32 -28.99
CA TYR A 67 -5.58 2.01 -28.64
C TYR A 67 -5.62 2.49 -27.20
N TYR A 68 -4.77 1.98 -26.32
CA TYR A 68 -4.82 2.22 -24.90
C TYR A 68 -4.87 3.70 -24.51
N VAL A 69 -3.90 4.47 -24.99
CA VAL A 69 -3.81 5.91 -24.70
C VAL A 69 -4.97 6.70 -25.28
N SER A 70 -5.36 6.39 -26.55
CA SER A 70 -6.49 7.09 -27.17
C SER A 70 -7.82 6.81 -26.48
N ASP A 71 -8.05 5.56 -26.06
CA ASP A 71 -9.27 5.17 -25.37
C ASP A 71 -9.40 5.88 -24.01
N ILE A 72 -8.29 6.04 -23.29
CA ILE A 72 -8.27 6.76 -22.00
C ILE A 72 -8.60 8.25 -22.24
N ARG A 73 -7.92 8.89 -23.19
CA ARG A 73 -8.14 10.32 -23.52
C ARG A 73 -9.56 10.61 -24.00
N ASP A 74 -10.14 9.67 -24.75
CA ASP A 74 -11.52 9.81 -25.23
C ASP A 74 -12.57 9.60 -24.11
N LYS A 75 -12.21 8.85 -23.07
CA LYS A 75 -13.15 8.43 -22.02
C LYS A 75 -13.05 9.23 -20.72
N PHE A 76 -11.82 9.60 -20.32
CA PHE A 76 -11.58 10.31 -19.07
C PHE A 76 -11.68 11.83 -19.28
N PRO A 77 -12.19 12.59 -18.28
CA PRO A 77 -12.10 14.06 -18.31
C PRO A 77 -10.64 14.53 -18.36
N ASP A 78 -10.37 15.63 -19.07
CA ASP A 78 -9.04 16.20 -19.29
C ASP A 78 -8.27 16.42 -17.96
N GLU A 79 -8.99 16.74 -16.87
CA GLU A 79 -8.41 17.04 -15.55
C GLU A 79 -7.78 15.83 -14.87
N ILE A 80 -8.17 14.59 -15.28
CA ILE A 80 -7.71 13.35 -14.63
C ILE A 80 -7.16 12.32 -15.63
N GLU A 81 -7.10 12.64 -16.94
CA GLU A 81 -6.58 11.69 -17.95
C GLU A 81 -5.11 11.33 -17.73
N GLU A 82 -4.27 12.30 -17.35
CA GLU A 82 -2.86 12.06 -17.08
C GLU A 82 -2.66 11.17 -15.83
N ASP A 83 -3.50 11.32 -14.80
CA ASP A 83 -3.51 10.43 -13.64
C ASP A 83 -3.91 8.99 -14.01
N ALA A 84 -4.82 8.82 -14.99
CA ALA A 84 -5.21 7.51 -15.51
C ALA A 84 -4.11 6.86 -16.36
N LEU A 85 -3.26 7.67 -17.00
CA LEU A 85 -2.10 7.22 -17.76
C LEU A 85 -0.91 6.88 -16.88
N ASP A 86 -0.77 7.51 -15.69
CA ASP A 86 0.26 7.20 -14.70
C ASP A 86 -0.12 5.98 -13.84
N THR A 87 0.05 4.79 -14.42
CA THR A 87 -0.27 3.53 -13.74
C THR A 87 0.61 3.25 -12.51
N GLN A 88 1.70 3.99 -12.30
CA GLN A 88 2.59 3.76 -11.16
C GLN A 88 2.15 4.49 -9.89
N LYS A 89 1.38 5.55 -10.02
CA LYS A 89 0.97 6.42 -8.91
C LYS A 89 0.30 5.70 -7.74
N TYR A 90 -0.52 4.68 -8.03
CA TYR A 90 -1.32 3.99 -7.02
C TYR A 90 -0.95 2.51 -6.84
N VAL A 91 -0.02 1.99 -7.64
CA VAL A 91 0.23 0.55 -7.77
C VAL A 91 0.61 -0.12 -6.45
N VAL A 92 1.50 0.49 -5.67
CA VAL A 92 1.98 -0.11 -4.42
C VAL A 92 0.85 -0.22 -3.39
N ALA A 93 0.09 0.86 -3.17
CA ALA A 93 -1.03 0.86 -2.22
C ALA A 93 -2.11 -0.17 -2.61
N GLN A 94 -2.40 -0.31 -3.91
CA GLN A 94 -3.39 -1.28 -4.38
C GLN A 94 -2.88 -2.72 -4.29
N ILE A 95 -1.58 -2.98 -4.51
CA ILE A 95 -0.98 -4.30 -4.26
C ILE A 95 -1.09 -4.65 -2.77
N GLN A 96 -0.78 -3.72 -1.87
CA GLN A 96 -0.89 -3.91 -0.43
C GLN A 96 -2.33 -4.27 -0.02
N GLU A 97 -3.33 -3.63 -0.61
CA GLU A 97 -4.75 -3.97 -0.39
C GLU A 97 -5.08 -5.40 -0.88
N CYS A 98 -4.57 -5.80 -2.06
CA CYS A 98 -4.74 -7.18 -2.56
C CYS A 98 -4.07 -8.20 -1.64
N TYR A 99 -2.85 -7.90 -1.16
CA TYR A 99 -2.14 -8.75 -0.18
C TYR A 99 -2.92 -8.85 1.13
N SER A 100 -3.43 -7.74 1.65
CA SER A 100 -4.23 -7.70 2.87
C SER A 100 -5.45 -8.62 2.78
N ARG A 101 -6.18 -8.56 1.67
CA ARG A 101 -7.34 -9.45 1.42
C ARG A 101 -6.92 -10.91 1.31
N ALA A 102 -5.81 -11.20 0.64
CA ALA A 102 -5.29 -12.57 0.50
C ALA A 102 -4.82 -13.12 1.86
N VAL A 103 -4.12 -12.31 2.67
CA VAL A 103 -3.70 -12.67 4.04
C VAL A 103 -4.91 -13.05 4.89
N GLN A 104 -5.98 -12.25 4.86
CA GLN A 104 -7.20 -12.54 5.61
C GLN A 104 -7.91 -13.80 5.10
N TYR A 105 -7.99 -13.97 3.78
CA TYR A 105 -8.67 -15.12 3.17
C TYR A 105 -7.96 -16.45 3.47
N TYR A 106 -6.63 -16.48 3.34
CA TYR A 106 -5.82 -17.69 3.57
C TYR A 106 -5.38 -17.84 5.02
N GLN A 107 -5.64 -16.87 5.89
CA GLN A 107 -5.19 -16.84 7.30
C GLN A 107 -3.67 -17.02 7.41
N VAL A 108 -2.91 -16.22 6.65
CA VAL A 108 -1.46 -16.30 6.59
C VAL A 108 -0.86 -15.90 7.94
N ASP A 109 0.11 -16.67 8.43
CA ASP A 109 0.97 -16.27 9.54
C ASP A 109 1.99 -15.24 9.03
N THR A 110 1.59 -13.97 9.06
CA THR A 110 2.40 -12.88 8.52
C THR A 110 3.66 -12.63 9.32
N GLU A 111 3.65 -12.90 10.64
CA GLU A 111 4.85 -12.75 11.47
C GLU A 111 5.93 -13.75 11.03
N ALA A 112 5.58 -15.02 10.87
CA ALA A 112 6.51 -16.05 10.42
C ALA A 112 7.05 -15.79 9.01
N VAL A 113 6.20 -15.31 8.10
CA VAL A 113 6.62 -14.99 6.71
C VAL A 113 7.58 -13.79 6.69
N ILE A 114 7.27 -12.73 7.41
CA ILE A 114 8.10 -11.52 7.46
C ILE A 114 9.44 -11.81 8.15
N GLU A 115 9.45 -12.58 9.24
CA GLU A 115 10.68 -13.06 9.88
C GLU A 115 11.58 -13.80 8.89
N GLU A 116 11.02 -14.75 8.14
CA GLU A 116 11.77 -15.51 7.13
C GLU A 116 12.34 -14.63 6.00
N LEU A 117 11.58 -13.62 5.54
CA LEU A 117 12.05 -12.68 4.53
C LEU A 117 13.28 -11.89 5.03
N PHE A 118 13.25 -11.40 6.27
CA PHE A 118 14.39 -10.74 6.88
C PHE A 118 15.58 -11.70 7.08
N ASP A 119 15.35 -12.94 7.52
CA ASP A 119 16.40 -13.94 7.68
C ASP A 119 17.12 -14.23 6.35
N LYS A 120 16.39 -14.31 5.26
CA LYS A 120 16.97 -14.46 3.91
C LYS A 120 17.82 -13.25 3.53
N MET A 121 17.32 -12.05 3.77
CA MET A 121 18.07 -10.83 3.45
C MET A 121 19.35 -10.73 4.26
N GLU A 122 19.37 -11.13 5.53
CA GLU A 122 20.55 -11.11 6.38
C GLU A 122 21.58 -12.18 6.02
N ALA A 123 21.17 -13.26 5.38
CA ALA A 123 22.06 -14.38 5.05
C ALA A 123 23.13 -14.02 4.01
N SER A 124 22.91 -13.01 3.18
CA SER A 124 23.89 -12.57 2.16
C SER A 124 23.64 -11.10 1.73
N PRO A 125 24.67 -10.40 1.25
CA PRO A 125 26.09 -10.80 1.14
C PRO A 125 26.79 -10.77 2.50
N ALA A 126 27.49 -11.83 2.88
CA ALA A 126 28.08 -12.01 4.21
C ALA A 126 29.15 -10.97 4.63
N THR A 127 29.59 -10.10 3.74
CA THR A 127 30.69 -9.14 3.96
C THR A 127 30.35 -7.69 3.65
N ALA A 128 29.09 -7.37 3.31
CA ALA A 128 28.70 -5.99 3.04
C ALA A 128 28.54 -5.21 4.36
N SER A 129 29.02 -3.96 4.35
CA SER A 129 28.87 -3.03 5.48
C SER A 129 27.69 -2.08 5.33
N ASN A 130 27.14 -1.98 4.12
CA ASN A 130 26.03 -1.09 3.81
C ASN A 130 24.72 -1.90 3.76
N PRO A 131 23.70 -1.56 4.56
CA PRO A 131 22.40 -2.24 4.51
C PRO A 131 21.75 -2.24 3.13
N ALA A 132 21.99 -1.22 2.30
CA ALA A 132 21.47 -1.14 0.93
C ALA A 132 21.96 -2.30 0.05
N ASP A 133 23.19 -2.79 0.24
CA ASP A 133 23.73 -3.91 -0.53
C ASP A 133 22.95 -5.21 -0.27
N TYR A 134 22.38 -5.37 0.92
CA TYR A 134 21.49 -6.49 1.26
C TYR A 134 20.13 -6.36 0.57
N ILE A 135 19.58 -5.15 0.50
CA ILE A 135 18.34 -4.86 -0.22
C ILE A 135 18.52 -5.11 -1.71
N ASP A 136 19.61 -4.63 -2.30
CA ASP A 136 19.92 -4.82 -3.72
C ASP A 136 20.08 -6.32 -4.06
N ALA A 137 20.76 -7.07 -3.18
CA ALA A 137 20.94 -8.51 -3.37
C ALA A 137 19.63 -9.32 -3.21
N HIS A 138 18.67 -8.81 -2.44
CA HIS A 138 17.39 -9.44 -2.12
C HIS A 138 16.19 -8.56 -2.49
N SER A 139 16.23 -7.98 -3.67
CA SER A 139 15.20 -7.04 -4.14
C SER A 139 13.79 -7.67 -4.25
N LEU A 140 13.69 -8.99 -4.41
CA LEU A 140 12.42 -9.70 -4.43
C LEU A 140 11.83 -9.82 -3.02
N GLU A 141 12.64 -10.23 -2.04
CA GLU A 141 12.27 -10.33 -0.64
C GLU A 141 11.88 -8.95 -0.07
N TYR A 142 12.68 -7.92 -0.37
CA TYR A 142 12.38 -6.56 0.04
C TYR A 142 11.07 -6.04 -0.54
N ARG A 143 10.83 -6.30 -1.83
CA ARG A 143 9.59 -5.93 -2.49
C ARG A 143 8.39 -6.68 -1.89
N GLU A 144 8.56 -7.94 -1.52
CA GLU A 144 7.51 -8.71 -0.86
C GLU A 144 7.19 -8.12 0.52
N LEU A 145 8.20 -7.72 1.32
CA LEU A 145 8.01 -6.96 2.57
C LEU A 145 7.22 -5.66 2.34
N MET A 146 7.51 -4.92 1.26
CA MET A 146 6.73 -3.74 0.87
C MET A 146 5.26 -4.06 0.56
N TYR A 147 4.99 -5.20 -0.07
CA TYR A 147 3.64 -5.64 -0.44
C TYR A 147 2.82 -6.11 0.77
N TYR A 148 3.45 -6.65 1.82
CA TYR A 148 2.77 -6.92 3.09
C TYR A 148 2.33 -5.64 3.83
N GLY A 149 2.86 -4.46 3.49
CA GLY A 149 2.38 -3.15 3.92
C GLY A 149 2.18 -3.03 5.42
N GLN A 150 0.94 -2.90 5.87
CA GLN A 150 0.57 -2.78 7.28
C GLN A 150 1.10 -3.95 8.14
N TYR A 151 1.14 -5.18 7.62
CA TYR A 151 1.68 -6.32 8.39
C TYR A 151 3.18 -6.18 8.64
N SER A 152 3.92 -5.67 7.66
CA SER A 152 5.34 -5.35 7.82
C SER A 152 5.57 -4.22 8.83
N LEU A 153 4.73 -3.18 8.83
CA LEU A 153 4.78 -2.11 9.83
C LEU A 153 4.51 -2.66 11.23
N ASN A 154 3.49 -3.49 11.41
CA ASN A 154 3.18 -4.11 12.70
C ASN A 154 4.36 -4.94 13.22
N TYR A 155 4.97 -5.77 12.35
CA TYR A 155 6.16 -6.54 12.70
C TYR A 155 7.32 -5.63 13.14
N ILE A 156 7.64 -4.60 12.37
CA ILE A 156 8.70 -3.63 12.66
C ILE A 156 8.47 -2.96 14.02
N PHE A 157 7.27 -2.50 14.29
CA PHE A 157 6.94 -1.82 15.54
C PHE A 157 7.05 -2.77 16.73
N HIS A 158 6.56 -4.01 16.64
CA HIS A 158 6.75 -5.01 17.68
C HIS A 158 8.21 -5.26 17.97
N LYS A 159 9.05 -5.49 16.95
CA LYS A 159 10.49 -5.75 17.13
C LYS A 159 11.21 -4.55 17.74
N PHE A 160 10.91 -3.33 17.34
CA PHE A 160 11.52 -2.15 17.95
C PHE A 160 11.03 -1.92 19.39
N MET A 161 9.78 -2.21 19.71
CA MET A 161 9.27 -2.13 21.08
C MET A 161 9.87 -3.20 22.00
N GLU A 162 10.28 -4.37 21.48
CA GLU A 162 11.08 -5.36 22.22
C GLU A 162 12.47 -4.80 22.57
N GLY A 163 12.98 -3.83 21.81
CA GLY A 163 14.28 -3.18 22.01
C GLY A 163 15.45 -3.91 21.37
N GLU A 164 16.65 -3.35 21.55
CA GLU A 164 17.95 -3.94 21.15
C GLU A 164 18.14 -4.14 19.62
N GLN A 165 17.38 -3.45 18.76
CA GLN A 165 17.49 -3.54 17.31
C GLN A 165 18.66 -2.69 16.78
N LYS A 166 19.89 -3.04 17.16
CA LYS A 166 21.13 -2.27 16.88
C LYS A 166 21.94 -2.83 15.71
N GLY A 167 21.63 -4.05 15.26
CA GLY A 167 22.35 -4.75 14.19
C GLY A 167 21.78 -4.46 12.79
N LEU A 168 22.17 -5.32 11.84
CA LEU A 168 21.72 -5.24 10.45
C LEU A 168 20.19 -5.27 10.34
N ARG A 169 19.50 -6.17 11.06
CA ARG A 169 18.04 -6.26 11.10
C ARG A 169 17.42 -4.90 11.43
N GLY A 170 17.92 -4.21 12.46
CA GLY A 170 17.43 -2.88 12.84
C GLY A 170 17.61 -1.85 11.71
N GLN A 171 18.73 -1.89 10.99
CA GLN A 171 18.97 -1.01 9.86
C GLN A 171 18.03 -1.31 8.67
N LEU A 172 17.79 -2.59 8.35
CA LEU A 172 16.85 -3.01 7.31
C LEU A 172 15.41 -2.60 7.64
N MET A 173 14.99 -2.83 8.90
CA MET A 173 13.67 -2.41 9.39
C MET A 173 13.49 -0.89 9.35
N LYS A 174 14.53 -0.11 9.70
CA LYS A 174 14.51 1.35 9.55
C LYS A 174 14.29 1.78 8.12
N ILE A 175 15.03 1.20 7.15
CA ILE A 175 14.87 1.55 5.74
C ILE A 175 13.46 1.19 5.25
N LEU A 176 12.98 0.01 5.61
CA LEU A 176 11.63 -0.43 5.26
C LEU A 176 10.54 0.46 5.87
N LEU A 177 10.72 0.93 7.12
CA LEU A 177 9.82 1.89 7.75
C LEU A 177 9.78 3.22 6.96
N ASP A 178 10.95 3.73 6.55
CA ASP A 178 11.05 4.96 5.76
C ASP A 178 10.36 4.85 4.40
N ASP A 179 10.39 3.66 3.79
CA ASP A 179 9.79 3.42 2.48
C ASP A 179 8.28 3.11 2.57
N LEU A 180 7.83 2.49 3.66
CA LEU A 180 6.40 2.24 3.92
C LEU A 180 5.66 3.48 4.46
N ALA A 181 6.38 4.40 5.09
CA ALA A 181 5.83 5.59 5.74
C ALA A 181 6.63 6.86 5.34
N PRO A 182 6.70 7.20 4.05
CA PRO A 182 7.49 8.34 3.60
C PRO A 182 7.03 9.67 4.18
N GLU A 183 5.75 9.79 4.55
CA GLU A 183 5.16 10.96 5.20
C GLU A 183 5.67 11.16 6.63
N ALA A 184 6.07 10.07 7.30
CA ALA A 184 6.56 10.07 8.67
C ALA A 184 8.10 9.96 8.77
N LYS A 185 8.80 10.00 7.64
CA LYS A 185 10.26 9.85 7.56
C LYS A 185 11.00 10.97 8.25
N LEU A 186 11.87 10.62 9.19
CA LEU A 186 12.71 11.59 9.89
C LEU A 186 13.99 11.91 9.09
N ARG A 187 14.38 13.20 9.13
CA ARG A 187 15.64 13.67 8.55
C ARG A 187 16.70 13.83 9.64
N LEU A 188 17.07 12.73 10.26
CA LEU A 188 18.12 12.69 11.29
C LEU A 188 19.15 11.61 10.99
N TYR A 189 20.35 11.78 11.55
CA TYR A 189 21.34 10.73 11.59
C TYR A 189 21.13 9.90 12.86
N ALA A 190 21.07 8.58 12.71
CA ALA A 190 21.04 7.62 13.81
C ALA A 190 22.06 6.50 13.52
N GLU A 191 22.82 6.09 14.51
CA GLU A 191 23.82 5.04 14.36
C GLU A 191 23.17 3.66 14.23
N THR A 192 22.00 3.47 14.84
CA THR A 192 21.27 2.21 14.84
C THR A 192 19.82 2.40 14.41
N GLY A 193 19.19 1.30 13.98
CA GLY A 193 17.74 1.30 13.71
C GLY A 193 16.92 1.61 14.94
N GLN A 194 17.38 1.12 16.14
CA GLN A 194 16.69 1.39 17.40
C GLN A 194 16.69 2.90 17.76
N GLU A 195 17.84 3.56 17.67
CA GLU A 195 17.91 5.02 17.92
C GLU A 195 17.01 5.81 16.98
N TYR A 196 16.94 5.42 15.70
CA TYR A 196 16.04 6.04 14.74
C TYR A 196 14.59 5.86 15.16
N PHE A 197 14.20 4.64 15.51
CA PHE A 197 12.83 4.34 15.90
C PHE A 197 12.43 5.04 17.20
N ASP A 198 13.33 5.12 18.18
CA ASP A 198 13.06 5.81 19.45
C ASP A 198 12.70 7.29 19.22
N GLU A 199 13.39 7.96 18.30
CA GLU A 199 13.05 9.35 17.91
C GLU A 199 11.78 9.41 17.06
N TRP A 200 11.55 8.43 16.17
CA TRP A 200 10.34 8.32 15.38
C TRP A 200 9.10 8.13 16.27
N ALA A 201 9.20 7.27 17.28
CA ALA A 201 8.13 7.01 18.25
C ALA A 201 7.79 8.25 19.10
N LYS A 202 8.80 9.03 19.50
CA LYS A 202 8.57 10.34 20.15
C LYS A 202 7.81 11.30 19.23
N GLY A 203 8.22 11.36 17.96
CA GLY A 203 7.52 12.17 16.96
C GLY A 203 6.05 11.78 16.82
N ALA A 204 5.72 10.48 16.87
CA ALA A 204 4.33 10.04 16.82
C ALA A 204 3.51 10.52 18.04
N VAL A 205 4.10 10.52 19.23
CA VAL A 205 3.45 11.07 20.46
C VAL A 205 3.29 12.59 20.34
N GLU A 206 4.28 13.31 19.85
CA GLU A 206 4.20 14.78 19.64
C GLU A 206 3.10 15.15 18.62
N VAL A 207 2.91 14.33 17.57
CA VAL A 207 1.82 14.52 16.59
C VAL A 207 0.47 14.29 17.27
N LEU A 208 0.33 13.31 18.17
CA LEU A 208 -0.89 13.05 18.92
C LEU A 208 -1.25 14.21 19.89
N GLU A 209 -0.26 14.94 20.40
CA GLU A 209 -0.51 16.15 21.22
C GLU A 209 -1.08 17.32 20.40
N GLN A 210 -0.86 17.34 19.08
CA GLN A 210 -1.23 18.44 18.18
C GLN A 210 -2.47 18.16 17.34
N HIS A 211 -2.79 16.88 17.11
CA HIS A 211 -3.84 16.43 16.20
C HIS A 211 -4.65 15.31 16.84
N ASP A 212 -5.92 15.18 16.44
CA ASP A 212 -6.74 14.03 16.83
C ASP A 212 -6.40 12.78 16.01
N MET A 213 -6.89 11.63 16.48
CA MET A 213 -6.62 10.33 15.86
C MET A 213 -7.18 10.21 14.44
N GLU A 214 -8.25 10.94 14.10
CA GLU A 214 -8.83 10.91 12.75
C GLU A 214 -7.90 11.63 11.77
N TRP A 215 -7.40 12.80 12.14
CA TRP A 215 -6.41 13.53 11.35
C TRP A 215 -5.12 12.72 11.19
N ILE A 216 -4.62 12.08 12.27
CA ILE A 216 -3.40 11.24 12.22
C ILE A 216 -3.61 10.07 11.26
N LYS A 217 -4.75 9.40 11.33
CA LYS A 217 -5.10 8.30 10.42
C LYS A 217 -5.05 8.69 8.94
N GLU A 218 -5.53 9.89 8.62
CA GLU A 218 -5.58 10.39 7.24
C GLU A 218 -4.22 10.90 6.75
N ASN A 219 -3.42 11.52 7.61
CA ASN A 219 -2.21 12.23 7.21
C ASN A 219 -0.91 11.54 7.62
N GLN A 220 -0.94 10.66 8.63
CA GLN A 220 0.20 9.93 9.20
C GLN A 220 -0.18 8.48 9.51
N PRO A 221 -0.62 7.68 8.52
CA PRO A 221 -1.21 6.36 8.76
C PRO A 221 -0.30 5.38 9.50
N ALA A 222 1.02 5.43 9.27
CA ALA A 222 1.97 4.60 10.00
C ALA A 222 2.06 4.98 11.48
N MET A 223 2.05 6.28 11.80
CA MET A 223 2.00 6.74 13.20
C MET A 223 0.68 6.35 13.86
N TRP A 224 -0.43 6.43 13.13
CA TRP A 224 -1.72 5.97 13.63
C TRP A 224 -1.69 4.48 13.99
N ILE A 225 -1.11 3.61 13.14
CA ILE A 225 -0.95 2.17 13.42
C ILE A 225 -0.14 1.97 14.71
N TYR A 226 1.01 2.66 14.83
CA TYR A 226 1.86 2.57 16.01
C TYR A 226 1.13 3.01 17.29
N LEU A 227 0.44 4.13 17.26
CA LEU A 227 -0.29 4.66 18.41
C LEU A 227 -1.39 3.72 18.90
N GLN A 228 -2.04 2.97 17.99
CA GLN A 228 -3.00 1.92 18.37
C GLN A 228 -2.35 0.73 19.11
N MET A 229 -1.03 0.53 18.97
CA MET A 229 -0.32 -0.58 19.62
C MET A 229 0.20 -0.21 21.01
N VAL A 230 0.32 1.09 21.32
CA VAL A 230 0.86 1.59 22.59
C VAL A 230 -0.20 2.17 23.54
N GLU A 231 -1.47 2.28 23.07
CA GLU A 231 -2.62 2.56 23.94
C GLU A 231 -2.98 1.33 24.79
#